data_c29468161287806b2965f31481e36f67
#
_entry.id   c29468161287806b2965f31481e36f67
#
_cell.length_a   1.000
_cell.length_b   1.000
_cell.length_c   1.000
_cell.angle_alpha   90.00
_cell.angle_beta   90.00
_cell.angle_gamma   90.00
#
_symmetry.space_group_name_H-M   'P 1'
#
loop_
_entity.id
_entity.type
_entity.pdbx_description
1 polymer ?
#
loop_
_entity_poly.entity_id
_entity_poly.type
_entity_poly.pdbx_seq_one_letter_code
_entity_poly.pdbx_strand_id
1 'polypeptide(L)'
;LGARGLGGEVPKTWQLGFAPGPGQLVRHLSAKGFKPDEMVQANVALSNDGGKLRDRFFNRVMFPIGDAQGECIAFGGRVIGTGEPKYLNTGETPLFHKSEVLYGLDKAKAAMASTGVALIVEGYTDVIALHEAGFTNAVATLGTALTRQHIRILSHHAKSKIIYLFDGDAAGQRAADRALEFIDSSMTPE
;
A
#
# COMPACT_ATOMS: atom_id res chain seq x y z
N LEU A 1 -17.00 2.45 3.93
CA LEU A 1 -15.91 2.41 4.92
C LEU A 1 -16.45 1.93 6.28
N GLY A 2 -17.53 2.50 6.81
CA GLY A 2 -18.08 2.15 8.14
C GLY A 2 -18.38 0.67 8.32
N ALA A 3 -18.95 -0.01 7.34
CA ALA A 3 -19.24 -1.46 7.38
C ALA A 3 -17.99 -2.37 7.50
N ARG A 4 -16.78 -1.82 7.37
CA ARG A 4 -15.49 -2.51 7.50
C ARG A 4 -14.64 -1.98 8.66
N GLY A 5 -15.23 -1.29 9.63
CA GLY A 5 -14.51 -0.70 10.75
C GLY A 5 -13.66 0.53 10.40
N LEU A 6 -13.72 1.02 9.14
CA LEU A 6 -12.95 2.18 8.69
C LEU A 6 -13.75 3.49 8.83
N GLY A 7 -14.51 3.63 9.91
CA GLY A 7 -15.29 4.81 10.26
C GLY A 7 -14.59 5.73 11.28
N GLY A 8 -15.31 6.71 11.81
CA GLY A 8 -14.81 7.61 12.85
C GLY A 8 -13.57 8.41 12.42
N GLU A 9 -12.53 8.40 13.22
CA GLU A 9 -11.26 9.12 12.97
C GLU A 9 -10.32 8.38 12.01
N VAL A 10 -10.57 7.10 11.70
CA VAL A 10 -9.71 6.29 10.83
C VAL A 10 -9.37 6.96 9.49
N PRO A 11 -10.36 7.51 8.73
CA PRO A 11 -10.06 8.18 7.47
C PRO A 11 -9.08 9.35 7.64
N LYS A 12 -9.17 10.09 8.73
CA LYS A 12 -8.29 11.23 9.02
C LYS A 12 -6.89 10.75 9.43
N THR A 13 -6.80 9.78 10.32
CA THR A 13 -5.53 9.19 10.81
C THR A 13 -4.71 8.59 9.67
N TRP A 14 -5.39 7.90 8.74
CA TRP A 14 -4.78 7.26 7.59
C TRP A 14 -4.81 8.11 6.33
N GLN A 15 -5.26 9.38 6.41
CA GLN A 15 -5.38 10.31 5.29
C GLN A 15 -6.14 9.73 4.09
N LEU A 16 -7.16 8.90 4.37
CA LEU A 16 -7.96 8.27 3.32
C LEU A 16 -8.73 9.33 2.54
N GLY A 17 -8.74 9.19 1.23
CA GLY A 17 -9.41 10.11 0.33
C GLY A 17 -10.44 9.41 -0.56
N PHE A 18 -11.02 10.20 -1.44
CA PHE A 18 -11.93 9.73 -2.48
C PHE A 18 -11.56 10.33 -3.82
N ALA A 19 -11.34 9.46 -4.82
CA ALA A 19 -11.20 9.87 -6.21
C ALA A 19 -12.60 9.89 -6.85
N PRO A 20 -13.12 11.08 -7.19
CA PRO A 20 -14.47 11.20 -7.74
C PRO A 20 -14.54 10.74 -9.20
N GLY A 21 -15.52 11.24 -9.96
CA GLY A 21 -15.69 10.88 -11.38
C GLY A 21 -14.50 11.30 -12.26
N PRO A 22 -14.42 10.73 -13.47
CA PRO A 22 -13.25 10.87 -14.34
C PRO A 22 -12.99 12.33 -14.77
N GLY A 23 -11.70 12.68 -14.94
CA GLY A 23 -11.22 13.97 -15.41
C GLY A 23 -11.19 15.08 -14.35
N GLN A 24 -11.58 14.80 -13.11
CA GLN A 24 -11.59 15.81 -12.05
C GLN A 24 -10.18 16.10 -11.51
N LEU A 25 -9.37 15.07 -11.34
CA LEU A 25 -8.01 15.22 -10.84
C LEU A 25 -7.12 15.95 -11.85
N VAL A 26 -7.13 15.49 -13.11
CA VAL A 26 -6.36 16.15 -14.20
C VAL A 26 -6.74 17.62 -14.31
N ARG A 27 -8.02 17.95 -14.28
CA ARG A 27 -8.49 19.35 -14.33
C ARG A 27 -7.99 20.15 -13.12
N HIS A 28 -8.09 19.57 -11.92
CA HIS A 28 -7.65 20.22 -10.69
C HIS A 28 -6.14 20.50 -10.70
N LEU A 29 -5.33 19.51 -11.06
CA LEU A 29 -3.88 19.65 -11.12
C LEU A 29 -3.44 20.63 -12.20
N SER A 30 -4.09 20.61 -13.39
CA SER A 30 -3.83 21.57 -14.45
C SER A 30 -4.14 23.01 -14.00
N ALA A 31 -5.24 23.21 -13.27
CA ALA A 31 -5.59 24.52 -12.70
C ALA A 31 -4.59 24.99 -11.64
N LYS A 32 -3.85 24.07 -11.00
CA LYS A 32 -2.75 24.37 -10.08
C LYS A 32 -1.39 24.55 -10.78
N GLY A 33 -1.33 24.43 -12.11
CA GLY A 33 -0.12 24.64 -12.90
C GLY A 33 0.75 23.42 -13.11
N PHE A 34 0.32 22.22 -12.65
CA PHE A 34 1.05 20.99 -12.94
C PHE A 34 0.99 20.65 -14.43
N LYS A 35 2.12 20.23 -14.98
CA LYS A 35 2.26 19.89 -16.40
C LYS A 35 1.75 18.46 -16.67
N PRO A 36 1.30 18.16 -17.90
CA PRO A 36 0.90 16.83 -18.31
C PRO A 36 1.92 15.73 -17.97
N ASP A 37 3.20 15.97 -18.27
CA ASP A 37 4.27 15.00 -18.05
C ASP A 37 4.49 14.71 -16.56
N GLU A 38 4.37 15.71 -15.69
CA GLU A 38 4.47 15.52 -14.23
C GLU A 38 3.35 14.62 -13.71
N MET A 39 2.11 14.82 -14.19
CA MET A 39 0.97 13.99 -13.81
C MET A 39 1.11 12.54 -14.30
N VAL A 40 1.68 12.34 -15.49
CA VAL A 40 1.95 11.02 -16.06
C VAL A 40 3.11 10.35 -15.33
N GLN A 41 4.19 11.08 -15.05
CA GLN A 41 5.35 10.57 -14.33
C GLN A 41 5.00 10.17 -12.90
N ALA A 42 4.16 10.95 -12.21
CA ALA A 42 3.61 10.60 -10.90
C ALA A 42 2.57 9.46 -10.97
N ASN A 43 2.20 9.03 -12.17
CA ASN A 43 1.22 7.99 -12.43
C ASN A 43 -0.16 8.27 -11.79
N VAL A 44 -0.53 9.53 -11.65
CA VAL A 44 -1.87 9.98 -11.24
C VAL A 44 -2.77 10.23 -12.44
N ALA A 45 -2.17 10.42 -13.63
CA ALA A 45 -2.85 10.48 -14.92
C ALA A 45 -2.23 9.50 -15.91
N LEU A 46 -3.02 9.12 -16.90
CA LEU A 46 -2.61 8.31 -18.05
C LEU A 46 -2.79 9.12 -19.34
N SER A 47 -1.85 9.03 -20.26
CA SER A 47 -1.95 9.60 -21.60
C SER A 47 -2.40 8.54 -22.59
N ASN A 48 -3.28 8.89 -23.53
CA ASN A 48 -3.57 8.08 -24.69
C ASN A 48 -2.65 8.45 -25.87
N ASP A 49 -2.75 7.73 -26.97
CA ASP A 49 -1.95 7.92 -28.18
C ASP A 49 -2.09 9.33 -28.79
N GLY A 50 -3.19 10.03 -28.52
CA GLY A 50 -3.41 11.43 -28.91
C GLY A 50 -2.96 12.46 -27.89
N GLY A 51 -2.23 12.08 -26.83
CA GLY A 51 -1.75 12.98 -25.79
C GLY A 51 -2.84 13.48 -24.81
N LYS A 52 -4.07 13.00 -24.94
CA LYS A 52 -5.16 13.37 -24.02
C LYS A 52 -4.99 12.65 -22.69
N LEU A 53 -4.98 13.43 -21.61
CA LEU A 53 -4.90 12.91 -20.25
C LEU A 53 -6.25 12.40 -19.74
N ARG A 54 -6.21 11.37 -18.93
CA ARG A 54 -7.32 10.86 -18.13
C ARG A 54 -6.82 10.54 -16.72
N ASP A 55 -7.67 10.70 -15.72
CA ASP A 55 -7.37 10.28 -14.35
C ASP A 55 -7.07 8.78 -14.31
N ARG A 56 -6.02 8.41 -13.58
CA ARG A 56 -5.72 7.00 -13.31
C ARG A 56 -6.73 6.40 -12.33
N PHE A 57 -7.13 7.18 -11.33
CA PHE A 57 -8.05 6.75 -10.28
C PHE A 57 -9.36 7.53 -10.40
N PHE A 58 -10.47 6.84 -10.38
CA PHE A 58 -11.82 7.42 -10.33
C PHE A 58 -12.79 6.43 -9.67
N ASN A 59 -13.81 6.97 -8.99
CA ASN A 59 -14.78 6.20 -8.21
C ASN A 59 -14.13 5.21 -7.24
N ARG A 60 -13.08 5.68 -6.52
CA ARG A 60 -12.29 4.85 -5.60
C ARG A 60 -12.07 5.54 -4.26
N VAL A 61 -12.12 4.75 -3.20
CA VAL A 61 -11.48 5.13 -1.93
C VAL A 61 -9.98 5.06 -2.15
N MET A 62 -9.28 6.12 -1.73
CA MET A 62 -7.84 6.28 -1.94
C MET A 62 -7.09 6.07 -0.63
N PHE A 63 -6.01 5.33 -0.73
CA PHE A 63 -5.08 5.02 0.35
C PHE A 63 -3.73 5.60 -0.04
N PRO A 64 -3.25 6.67 0.62
CA PRO A 64 -1.89 7.16 0.40
C PRO A 64 -0.87 6.09 0.80
N ILE A 65 0.15 5.92 -0.01
CA ILE A 65 1.27 5.03 0.26
C ILE A 65 2.47 5.92 0.57
N GLY A 66 2.96 5.83 1.79
CA GLY A 66 4.13 6.57 2.25
C GLY A 66 5.42 5.77 2.11
N ASP A 67 6.53 6.50 1.98
CA ASP A 67 7.86 5.94 2.21
C ASP A 67 8.12 5.71 3.71
N ALA A 68 9.32 5.30 4.08
CA ALA A 68 9.68 5.07 5.48
C ALA A 68 9.67 6.35 6.35
N GLN A 69 9.67 7.54 5.75
CA GLN A 69 9.57 8.83 6.42
C GLN A 69 8.13 9.31 6.56
N GLY A 70 7.18 8.69 5.82
CA GLY A 70 5.77 9.05 5.78
C GLY A 70 5.42 10.04 4.66
N GLU A 71 6.37 10.35 3.76
CA GLU A 71 6.08 11.16 2.59
C GLU A 71 5.27 10.35 1.57
N CYS A 72 4.19 10.93 1.06
CA CYS A 72 3.32 10.24 0.11
C CYS A 72 4.01 10.09 -1.26
N ILE A 73 4.32 8.85 -1.64
CA ILE A 73 5.01 8.51 -2.90
C ILE A 73 4.12 7.80 -3.92
N ALA A 74 2.95 7.30 -3.50
CA ALA A 74 2.03 6.56 -4.35
C ALA A 74 0.62 6.50 -3.75
N PHE A 75 -0.30 5.90 -4.47
CA PHE A 75 -1.66 5.67 -4.03
C PHE A 75 -2.13 4.25 -4.35
N GLY A 76 -2.88 3.67 -3.41
CA GLY A 76 -3.78 2.56 -3.67
C GLY A 76 -5.21 3.07 -3.83
N GLY A 77 -6.02 2.41 -4.65
CA GLY A 77 -7.41 2.77 -4.85
C GLY A 77 -8.33 1.54 -4.84
N ARG A 78 -9.34 1.54 -3.96
CA ARG A 78 -10.37 0.50 -3.93
C ARG A 78 -11.65 1.01 -4.55
N VAL A 79 -12.17 0.32 -5.57
CA VAL A 79 -13.42 0.73 -6.24
C VAL A 79 -14.60 0.74 -5.26
N ILE A 80 -15.49 1.71 -5.42
CA ILE A 80 -16.78 1.76 -4.72
C ILE A 80 -17.84 1.12 -5.59
N GLY A 81 -18.59 0.18 -5.01
CA GLY A 81 -19.58 -0.61 -5.74
C GLY A 81 -18.95 -1.68 -6.64
N THR A 82 -19.50 -1.82 -7.84
CA THR A 82 -19.04 -2.77 -8.87
C THR A 82 -18.04 -2.10 -9.80
N GLY A 83 -16.94 -2.78 -10.13
CA GLY A 83 -15.91 -2.29 -11.06
C GLY A 83 -14.62 -3.07 -10.93
N GLU A 84 -13.86 -3.15 -12.02
CA GLU A 84 -12.59 -3.85 -12.09
C GLU A 84 -11.46 -2.86 -12.47
N PRO A 85 -10.25 -3.11 -11.97
CA PRO A 85 -9.92 -4.04 -10.90
C PRO A 85 -10.45 -3.54 -9.55
N LYS A 86 -10.80 -4.46 -8.63
CA LYS A 86 -11.27 -4.12 -7.27
C LYS A 86 -10.26 -3.26 -6.52
N TYR A 87 -8.97 -3.58 -6.63
CA TYR A 87 -7.85 -2.78 -6.14
C TYR A 87 -6.95 -2.36 -7.29
N LEU A 88 -6.55 -1.10 -7.28
CA LEU A 88 -5.65 -0.51 -8.27
C LEU A 88 -4.57 0.28 -7.53
N ASN A 89 -3.31 0.00 -7.83
CA ASN A 89 -2.17 0.75 -7.28
C ASN A 89 -1.56 1.68 -8.34
N THR A 90 -0.86 2.70 -7.88
CA THR A 90 0.13 3.41 -8.68
C THR A 90 1.06 2.37 -9.34
N GLY A 91 1.39 2.57 -10.61
CA GLY A 91 2.41 1.77 -11.30
C GLY A 91 3.81 2.12 -10.79
N GLU A 92 4.84 1.50 -11.37
CA GLU A 92 6.22 1.88 -11.10
C GLU A 92 6.46 3.34 -11.49
N THR A 93 7.12 4.09 -10.63
CA THR A 93 7.52 5.49 -10.85
C THR A 93 8.95 5.70 -10.35
N PRO A 94 9.59 6.84 -10.63
CA PRO A 94 10.91 7.14 -10.05
C PRO A 94 10.95 7.15 -8.52
N LEU A 95 9.79 7.34 -7.85
CA LEU A 95 9.69 7.39 -6.39
C LEU A 95 9.09 6.12 -5.77
N PHE A 96 8.47 5.25 -6.57
CA PHE A 96 7.70 4.13 -6.06
C PHE A 96 7.97 2.83 -6.81
N HIS A 97 8.57 1.88 -6.11
CA HIS A 97 8.80 0.52 -6.58
C HIS A 97 8.10 -0.46 -5.63
N LYS A 98 7.08 -1.17 -6.14
CA LYS A 98 6.26 -2.09 -5.34
C LYS A 98 7.06 -3.17 -4.63
N SER A 99 8.18 -3.57 -5.21
CA SER A 99 9.10 -4.57 -4.66
C SER A 99 9.92 -4.07 -3.46
N GLU A 100 9.87 -2.78 -3.16
CA GLU A 100 10.72 -2.11 -2.15
C GLU A 100 9.91 -1.34 -1.11
N VAL A 101 8.59 -1.24 -1.27
CA VAL A 101 7.71 -0.46 -0.39
C VAL A 101 6.70 -1.35 0.32
N LEU A 102 6.53 -1.12 1.62
CA LEU A 102 5.51 -1.77 2.45
C LEU A 102 4.52 -0.72 2.95
N TYR A 103 3.24 -0.98 2.75
CA TYR A 103 2.18 -0.09 3.25
C TYR A 103 2.17 -0.04 4.77
N GLY A 104 2.14 1.16 5.31
CA GLY A 104 2.09 1.40 6.77
C GLY A 104 3.43 1.29 7.48
N LEU A 105 4.56 1.14 6.77
CA LEU A 105 5.89 1.01 7.38
C LEU A 105 6.26 2.25 8.21
N ASP A 106 5.92 3.45 7.72
CA ASP A 106 6.13 4.72 8.43
C ASP A 106 5.53 4.71 9.84
N LYS A 107 4.35 4.10 9.99
CA LYS A 107 3.60 3.98 11.24
C LYS A 107 4.07 2.78 12.09
N ALA A 108 4.46 1.69 11.44
CA ALA A 108 4.75 0.41 12.09
C ALA A 108 6.20 0.31 12.64
N LYS A 109 7.16 1.00 12.04
CA LYS A 109 8.59 0.84 12.34
C LYS A 109 8.97 1.04 13.81
N ALA A 110 8.31 1.97 14.50
CA ALA A 110 8.57 2.21 15.93
C ALA A 110 8.11 1.04 16.81
N ALA A 111 6.92 0.49 16.54
CA ALA A 111 6.40 -0.68 17.22
C ALA A 111 7.22 -1.93 16.88
N MET A 112 7.65 -2.11 15.64
CA MET A 112 8.57 -3.19 15.24
C MET A 112 9.90 -3.11 16.01
N ALA A 113 10.48 -1.92 16.12
CA ALA A 113 11.73 -1.75 16.86
C ALA A 113 11.57 -2.03 18.36
N SER A 114 10.44 -1.65 18.95
CA SER A 114 10.13 -1.88 20.35
C SER A 114 9.85 -3.35 20.68
N THR A 115 9.09 -4.04 19.83
CA THR A 115 8.68 -5.44 20.07
C THR A 115 9.66 -6.45 19.50
N GLY A 116 10.48 -6.04 18.54
CA GLY A 116 11.31 -6.94 17.73
C GLY A 116 10.50 -7.72 16.67
N VAL A 117 9.20 -7.50 16.55
CA VAL A 117 8.29 -8.31 15.73
C VAL A 117 7.64 -7.47 14.64
N ALA A 118 7.57 -7.99 13.41
CA ALA A 118 6.78 -7.47 12.30
C ALA A 118 5.63 -8.41 11.96
N LEU A 119 4.45 -7.85 11.67
CA LEU A 119 3.31 -8.57 11.12
C LEU A 119 3.15 -8.19 9.64
N ILE A 120 3.05 -9.17 8.75
CA ILE A 120 2.81 -8.94 7.32
C ILE A 120 1.43 -9.47 6.96
N VAL A 121 0.64 -8.62 6.32
CA VAL A 121 -0.69 -8.93 5.78
C VAL A 121 -0.77 -8.62 4.29
N GLU A 122 -1.90 -8.93 3.65
CA GLU A 122 -2.03 -8.79 2.19
C GLU A 122 -2.46 -7.39 1.74
N GLY A 123 -3.28 -6.69 2.52
CA GLY A 123 -3.95 -5.48 2.06
C GLY A 123 -3.96 -4.29 3.02
N TYR A 124 -4.29 -3.11 2.48
CA TYR A 124 -4.36 -1.86 3.24
C TYR A 124 -5.37 -1.91 4.38
N THR A 125 -6.54 -2.49 4.11
CA THR A 125 -7.62 -2.58 5.09
C THR A 125 -7.25 -3.44 6.27
N ASP A 126 -6.44 -4.47 6.04
CA ASP A 126 -5.99 -5.41 7.08
C ASP A 126 -4.96 -4.74 7.99
N VAL A 127 -4.01 -3.98 7.40
CA VAL A 127 -3.09 -3.13 8.17
C VAL A 127 -3.86 -2.15 9.04
N ILE A 128 -4.81 -1.42 8.46
CA ILE A 128 -5.59 -0.43 9.21
C ILE A 128 -6.36 -1.11 10.34
N ALA A 129 -7.03 -2.24 10.07
CA ALA A 129 -7.79 -2.98 11.08
C ALA A 129 -6.90 -3.48 12.23
N LEU A 130 -5.70 -3.99 11.92
CA LEU A 130 -4.74 -4.43 12.93
C LEU A 130 -4.23 -3.26 13.78
N HIS A 131 -3.90 -2.13 13.18
CA HIS A 131 -3.47 -0.94 13.92
C HIS A 131 -4.58 -0.43 14.85
N GLU A 132 -5.83 -0.38 14.38
CA GLU A 132 -6.99 0.00 15.22
C GLU A 132 -7.26 -1.02 16.35
N ALA A 133 -6.87 -2.27 16.16
CA ALA A 133 -6.91 -3.31 17.19
C ALA A 133 -5.67 -3.31 18.12
N GLY A 134 -4.73 -2.38 17.95
CA GLY A 134 -3.54 -2.26 18.78
C GLY A 134 -2.30 -2.99 18.25
N PHE A 135 -2.38 -3.71 17.14
CA PHE A 135 -1.24 -4.36 16.48
C PHE A 135 -0.54 -3.39 15.53
N THR A 136 0.11 -2.38 16.09
CA THR A 136 0.70 -1.26 15.34
C THR A 136 2.00 -1.60 14.63
N ASN A 137 2.47 -2.83 14.71
CA ASN A 137 3.63 -3.38 13.99
C ASN A 137 3.26 -4.11 12.70
N ALA A 138 2.03 -3.91 12.17
CA ALA A 138 1.53 -4.53 10.96
C ALA A 138 1.84 -3.68 9.71
N VAL A 139 2.22 -4.36 8.62
CA VAL A 139 2.45 -3.80 7.28
C VAL A 139 1.86 -4.71 6.20
N ALA A 140 1.67 -4.18 4.99
CA ALA A 140 1.25 -5.01 3.85
C ALA A 140 2.16 -4.85 2.64
N THR A 141 2.21 -5.91 1.82
CA THR A 141 2.67 -5.82 0.44
C THR A 141 1.59 -5.13 -0.43
N LEU A 142 2.00 -4.59 -1.56
CA LEU A 142 1.13 -3.74 -2.40
C LEU A 142 0.59 -4.48 -3.63
N GLY A 143 0.00 -5.66 -3.41
CA GLY A 143 -0.49 -6.51 -4.49
C GLY A 143 0.64 -7.14 -5.30
N THR A 144 1.78 -7.34 -4.68
CA THR A 144 2.95 -8.08 -5.20
C THR A 144 3.35 -9.17 -4.22
N ALA A 145 4.02 -10.19 -4.71
CA ALA A 145 4.62 -11.17 -3.81
C ALA A 145 5.68 -10.51 -2.92
N LEU A 146 5.89 -11.08 -1.75
CA LEU A 146 6.98 -10.68 -0.87
C LEU A 146 8.32 -10.82 -1.60
N THR A 147 9.22 -9.85 -1.39
CA THR A 147 10.53 -9.81 -2.03
C THR A 147 11.65 -9.86 -1.00
N ARG A 148 12.87 -10.19 -1.43
CA ARG A 148 14.07 -10.10 -0.58
C ARG A 148 14.28 -8.69 -0.02
N GLN A 149 13.90 -7.65 -0.78
CA GLN A 149 14.02 -6.27 -0.33
C GLN A 149 13.03 -5.97 0.80
N HIS A 150 11.78 -6.45 0.69
CA HIS A 150 10.82 -6.36 1.79
C HIS A 150 11.37 -7.02 3.06
N ILE A 151 11.93 -8.23 2.96
CA ILE A 151 12.54 -8.93 4.11
C ILE A 151 13.69 -8.13 4.71
N ARG A 152 14.58 -7.56 3.89
CA ARG A 152 15.68 -6.71 4.38
C ARG A 152 15.16 -5.50 5.16
N ILE A 153 14.13 -4.82 4.63
CA ILE A 153 13.50 -3.68 5.30
C ILE A 153 12.92 -4.11 6.65
N LEU A 154 12.18 -5.22 6.67
CA LEU A 154 11.57 -5.73 7.90
C LEU A 154 12.61 -6.15 8.93
N SER A 155 13.65 -6.89 8.52
CA SER A 155 14.75 -7.32 9.39
C SER A 155 15.59 -6.14 9.92
N HIS A 156 15.56 -4.98 9.25
CA HIS A 156 16.17 -3.78 9.79
C HIS A 156 15.42 -3.27 11.02
N HIS A 157 14.10 -3.35 11.04
CA HIS A 157 13.24 -2.84 12.11
C HIS A 157 12.83 -3.90 13.14
N ALA A 158 12.51 -5.13 12.68
CA ALA A 158 12.09 -6.25 13.54
C ALA A 158 13.23 -7.27 13.68
N LYS A 159 13.89 -7.26 14.83
CA LYS A 159 15.10 -8.09 15.07
C LYS A 159 14.83 -9.50 15.54
N SER A 160 13.60 -9.80 15.95
CA SER A 160 13.24 -11.08 16.56
C SER A 160 12.48 -11.98 15.61
N LYS A 161 11.38 -11.48 15.04
CA LYS A 161 10.41 -12.32 14.34
C LYS A 161 9.65 -11.56 13.26
N ILE A 162 9.38 -12.24 12.13
CA ILE A 162 8.46 -11.80 11.10
C ILE A 162 7.32 -12.82 11.06
N ILE A 163 6.08 -12.37 11.28
CA ILE A 163 4.88 -13.19 11.28
C ILE A 163 4.05 -12.86 10.05
N TYR A 164 3.69 -13.87 9.29
CA TYR A 164 2.84 -13.77 8.10
C TYR A 164 1.40 -14.11 8.47
N LEU A 165 0.48 -13.20 8.18
CA LEU A 165 -0.95 -13.38 8.36
C LEU A 165 -1.62 -13.27 6.99
N PHE A 166 -1.68 -14.38 6.29
CA PHE A 166 -2.31 -14.47 4.98
C PHE A 166 -3.69 -15.10 5.06
N ASP A 167 -4.54 -14.80 4.09
CA ASP A 167 -5.85 -15.43 3.99
C ASP A 167 -5.70 -16.96 3.88
N GLY A 168 -6.62 -17.71 4.50
CA GLY A 168 -6.58 -19.18 4.51
C GLY A 168 -6.99 -19.81 3.17
N ASP A 169 -6.97 -19.07 2.09
CA ASP A 169 -7.29 -19.55 0.75
C ASP A 169 -6.05 -20.06 0.00
N ALA A 170 -6.26 -20.60 -1.20
CA ALA A 170 -5.18 -21.14 -2.02
C ALA A 170 -4.17 -20.08 -2.50
N ALA A 171 -4.53 -18.80 -2.49
CA ALA A 171 -3.61 -17.72 -2.85
C ALA A 171 -2.71 -17.37 -1.68
N GLY A 172 -3.27 -17.27 -0.46
CA GLY A 172 -2.50 -17.06 0.76
C GLY A 172 -1.53 -18.20 1.06
N GLN A 173 -1.96 -19.47 0.83
CA GLN A 173 -1.05 -20.62 0.97
C GLN A 173 0.14 -20.51 0.01
N ARG A 174 -0.08 -20.16 -1.26
CA ARG A 174 1.02 -19.95 -2.23
C ARG A 174 1.89 -18.76 -1.85
N ALA A 175 1.35 -17.73 -1.23
CA ALA A 175 2.12 -16.60 -0.74
C ALA A 175 3.02 -17.01 0.45
N ALA A 176 2.49 -17.84 1.38
CA ALA A 176 3.25 -18.40 2.48
C ALA A 176 4.40 -19.30 1.98
N ASP A 177 4.13 -20.21 1.03
CA ASP A 177 5.15 -21.10 0.47
C ASP A 177 6.29 -20.31 -0.18
N ARG A 178 5.98 -19.25 -0.92
CA ARG A 178 7.01 -18.36 -1.50
C ARG A 178 7.78 -17.59 -0.44
N ALA A 179 7.16 -17.21 0.65
CA ALA A 179 7.83 -16.51 1.74
C ALA A 179 8.92 -17.40 2.37
N LEU A 180 8.71 -18.73 2.42
CA LEU A 180 9.69 -19.69 2.90
C LEU A 180 10.98 -19.70 2.09
N GLU A 181 10.94 -19.37 0.78
CA GLU A 181 12.12 -19.29 -0.08
C GLU A 181 13.10 -18.17 0.32
N PHE A 182 12.62 -17.19 1.12
CA PHE A 182 13.42 -16.05 1.59
C PHE A 182 13.92 -16.21 3.02
N ILE A 183 13.62 -17.33 3.68
CA ILE A 183 14.12 -17.62 5.02
C ILE A 183 15.60 -17.95 4.89
N ASP A 184 16.44 -17.02 5.30
CA ASP A 184 17.87 -17.23 5.44
C ASP A 184 18.13 -18.05 6.73
N SER A 185 19.22 -18.80 6.75
CA SER A 185 19.67 -19.60 7.91
C SER A 185 19.89 -18.77 9.19
N SER A 186 19.90 -17.46 9.08
CA SER A 186 19.90 -16.51 10.22
C SER A 186 18.51 -16.23 10.81
N MET A 187 17.43 -16.65 10.15
CA MET A 187 16.05 -16.54 10.60
C MET A 187 15.54 -17.94 10.93
N THR A 188 15.50 -18.29 12.21
CA THR A 188 14.84 -19.54 12.66
C THR A 188 13.33 -19.34 12.63
N PRO A 189 12.58 -20.05 11.77
CA PRO A 189 11.13 -20.12 11.89
C PRO A 189 10.79 -20.94 13.16
N GLU A 190 10.01 -20.36 14.03
CA GLU A 190 9.26 -21.10 15.06
C GLU A 190 7.87 -21.46 14.55
#